data_6bce8ba0051b4e8d4191175b2dc5e8f1
#
_entry.id   6bce8ba0051b4e8d4191175b2dc5e8f1
#
_cell.length_a   1.000
_cell.length_b   1.000
_cell.length_c   1.000
_cell.angle_alpha   90.00
_cell.angle_beta   90.00
_cell.angle_gamma   90.00
#
_symmetry.space_group_name_H-M   'P 1'
#
loop_
_entity.id
_entity.type
_entity.pdbx_description
1 polymer ?
#
loop_
_entity_poly.entity_id
_entity_poly.type
_entity_poly.pdbx_seq_one_letter_code
_entity_poly.pdbx_strand_id
1 'polypeptide(L)'
;DAVASESLSGTVIFEIGDQVWGQNRTGGALGADGNVVELKHAYIDWRVPETDLKLRMGIQAINLPGFATDSQVMGSDVAGITASYTFNDNVGLTAFWARAYNDNFLGSDDDAPNNKQNFMDNVDFFGLVLPLTFEGARITPWVMGGMIGPNAFRTQDGYLTNIANCYFVPNLTALNYGFHGNKLTGYGTAFWAGLTGEVTAFDPSRLAWDFNYGSVTYDDGAASRRGWLASVLLEYKLDWGIPGIVGWYASGDDDDLGNGSERLPYTSVDEMGNSFATYAFYGSRPGSDRDCLIGRSMAGTWGVGLRIRDLSFMDKLKHHLRVNLIGGSNDPGILKSIHEKTGVWMSPNNYDGQTIMGMDTMYLTRNDTILECGIKNDYQIYENLKFSLDFSYMALWLDKSDDVWGQSRINGRNDDVRDAWNITAGFTYTF
;
A
#
# COMPACT_ATOMS: atom_id res chain seq x y z
N ASP A 1 5.34 9.60 25.50
CA ASP A 1 5.74 8.34 26.14
C ASP A 1 5.60 8.43 27.65
N ALA A 2 5.14 7.36 28.28
CA ALA A 2 5.09 7.19 29.72
C ALA A 2 5.92 5.96 30.11
N VAL A 3 6.93 6.14 30.97
CA VAL A 3 7.81 5.08 31.44
C VAL A 3 7.39 4.69 32.86
N ALA A 4 6.89 3.46 33.03
CA ALA A 4 6.49 2.94 34.33
C ALA A 4 7.64 2.25 35.07
N SER A 5 8.56 1.62 34.34
CA SER A 5 9.80 0.99 34.84
C SER A 5 10.81 0.82 33.72
N GLU A 6 11.99 0.29 34.01
CA GLU A 6 13.00 -0.04 33.00
C GLU A 6 12.50 -1.07 31.97
N SER A 7 11.52 -1.87 32.35
CA SER A 7 10.95 -2.94 31.51
C SER A 7 9.58 -2.63 30.91
N LEU A 8 8.90 -1.57 31.35
CA LEU A 8 7.52 -1.28 30.94
C LEU A 8 7.34 0.21 30.58
N SER A 9 6.89 0.47 29.37
CA SER A 9 6.52 1.80 28.91
C SER A 9 5.23 1.79 28.10
N GLY A 10 4.56 2.94 28.00
CA GLY A 10 3.41 3.16 27.13
C GLY A 10 3.66 4.33 26.18
N THR A 11 3.19 4.22 24.97
CA THR A 11 3.28 5.27 23.94
C THR A 11 1.90 5.61 23.42
N VAL A 12 1.62 6.90 23.33
CA VAL A 12 0.44 7.44 22.67
C VAL A 12 0.91 8.46 21.63
N ILE A 13 0.47 8.32 20.39
CA ILE A 13 0.74 9.25 19.31
C ILE A 13 -0.59 9.79 18.81
N PHE A 14 -0.71 11.10 18.80
CA PHE A 14 -1.84 11.81 18.22
C PHE A 14 -1.47 12.31 16.83
N GLU A 15 -2.44 12.31 15.93
CA GLU A 15 -2.33 12.88 14.61
C GLU A 15 -3.42 13.93 14.39
N ILE A 16 -3.06 15.03 13.74
CA ILE A 16 -3.99 16.00 13.20
C ILE A 16 -3.69 16.05 11.72
N GLY A 17 -4.39 15.20 10.98
CA GLY A 17 -4.08 14.94 9.57
C GLY A 17 -5.13 15.45 8.60
N ASP A 18 -4.77 15.43 7.33
CA ASP A 18 -5.64 15.50 6.15
C ASP A 18 -6.59 16.71 6.11
N GLN A 19 -6.11 17.85 6.65
CA GLN A 19 -6.89 19.08 6.63
C GLN A 19 -6.77 19.79 5.29
N VAL A 20 -7.86 19.90 4.57
CA VAL A 20 -7.97 20.78 3.41
C VAL A 20 -8.38 22.16 3.88
N TRP A 21 -7.49 23.15 3.79
CA TRP A 21 -7.78 24.52 4.21
C TRP A 21 -8.98 25.10 3.45
N GLY A 22 -9.92 25.65 4.23
CA GLY A 22 -11.18 26.19 3.72
C GLY A 22 -12.29 25.15 3.54
N GLN A 23 -12.05 23.89 3.85
CA GLN A 23 -13.11 22.87 3.85
C GLN A 23 -14.13 23.17 4.96
N ASN A 24 -15.42 23.08 4.59
CA ASN A 24 -16.52 23.32 5.51
C ASN A 24 -16.49 22.31 6.68
N ARG A 25 -16.55 22.78 7.91
CA ARG A 25 -16.54 22.05 9.19
C ARG A 25 -15.22 21.44 9.66
N THR A 26 -14.27 21.17 8.78
CA THR A 26 -13.06 20.42 9.16
C THR A 26 -11.76 21.07 8.75
N GLY A 27 -11.78 22.07 7.87
CA GLY A 27 -10.60 22.72 7.31
C GLY A 27 -10.44 24.20 7.65
N GLY A 28 -11.10 24.68 8.74
CA GLY A 28 -11.01 26.09 9.13
C GLY A 28 -11.61 27.06 8.13
N ALA A 29 -12.71 26.66 7.42
CA ALA A 29 -13.52 27.60 6.65
C ALA A 29 -13.99 28.76 7.53
N LEU A 30 -14.30 29.91 6.93
CA LEU A 30 -14.68 31.11 7.69
C LEU A 30 -15.83 30.80 8.68
N GLY A 31 -15.52 30.92 9.99
CA GLY A 31 -16.45 30.60 11.07
C GLY A 31 -16.56 29.11 11.44
N ALA A 32 -15.68 28.26 10.93
CA ALA A 32 -15.61 26.85 11.26
C ALA A 32 -14.27 26.48 11.94
N ASP A 33 -14.32 25.48 12.80
CA ASP A 33 -13.14 24.92 13.47
C ASP A 33 -12.37 23.97 12.52
N GLY A 34 -11.20 23.52 12.98
CA GLY A 34 -10.40 22.50 12.31
C GLY A 34 -10.87 21.08 12.60
N ASN A 35 -10.09 20.12 12.14
CA ASN A 35 -10.37 18.70 12.29
C ASN A 35 -10.15 18.21 13.74
N VAL A 36 -10.70 17.04 14.05
CA VAL A 36 -10.50 16.37 15.34
C VAL A 36 -9.08 15.82 15.44
N VAL A 37 -8.51 15.77 16.63
CA VAL A 37 -7.26 15.07 16.91
C VAL A 37 -7.54 13.56 16.91
N GLU A 38 -6.80 12.83 16.11
CA GLU A 38 -6.92 11.38 16.00
C GLU A 38 -5.85 10.67 16.82
N LEU A 39 -6.18 9.49 17.32
CA LEU A 39 -5.23 8.62 18.00
C LEU A 39 -4.58 7.69 16.96
N LYS A 40 -3.35 8.01 16.56
CA LYS A 40 -2.60 7.21 15.60
C LYS A 40 -2.07 5.92 16.20
N HIS A 41 -1.36 6.02 17.33
CA HIS A 41 -0.85 4.84 18.04
C HIS A 41 -1.22 4.90 19.53
N ALA A 42 -1.48 3.72 20.09
CA ALA A 42 -1.64 3.54 21.54
C ALA A 42 -1.21 2.11 21.89
N TYR A 43 -0.02 1.96 22.44
CA TYR A 43 0.51 0.64 22.79
C TYR A 43 1.35 0.67 24.05
N ILE A 44 1.55 -0.50 24.63
CA ILE A 44 2.51 -0.76 25.68
C ILE A 44 3.67 -1.59 25.13
N ASP A 45 4.89 -1.26 25.56
CA ASP A 45 6.11 -2.04 25.36
C ASP A 45 6.50 -2.68 26.68
N TRP A 46 6.66 -4.00 26.67
CA TRP A 46 7.12 -4.77 27.82
C TRP A 46 8.33 -5.62 27.43
N ARG A 47 9.46 -5.32 28.03
CA ARG A 47 10.63 -6.21 28.01
C ARG A 47 10.48 -7.20 29.13
N VAL A 48 10.35 -8.48 28.77
CA VAL A 48 10.22 -9.55 29.77
C VAL A 48 11.51 -9.63 30.59
N PRO A 49 11.46 -9.42 31.90
CA PRO A 49 12.68 -9.42 32.74
C PRO A 49 13.52 -10.68 32.54
N GLU A 50 14.85 -10.51 32.58
CA GLU A 50 15.85 -11.58 32.43
C GLU A 50 15.79 -12.33 31.08
N THR A 51 15.21 -11.71 30.05
CA THR A 51 15.13 -12.26 28.69
C THR A 51 15.35 -11.18 27.64
N ASP A 52 15.65 -11.58 26.39
CA ASP A 52 15.71 -10.70 25.23
C ASP A 52 14.34 -10.58 24.52
N LEU A 53 13.25 -11.00 25.18
CA LEU A 53 11.91 -10.93 24.65
C LEU A 53 11.30 -9.55 24.89
N LYS A 54 10.88 -8.91 23.81
CA LYS A 54 10.08 -7.68 23.84
C LYS A 54 8.67 -7.96 23.29
N LEU A 55 7.65 -7.59 24.05
CA LEU A 55 6.26 -7.61 23.64
C LEU A 55 5.77 -6.17 23.44
N ARG A 56 5.06 -5.93 22.33
CA ARG A 56 4.31 -4.71 22.11
C ARG A 56 2.85 -5.07 21.84
N MET A 57 1.93 -4.38 22.52
CA MET A 57 0.50 -4.66 22.48
C MET A 57 -0.29 -3.37 22.35
N GLY A 58 -1.19 -3.29 21.38
CA GLY A 58 -2.05 -2.13 21.13
C GLY A 58 -2.09 -1.72 19.66
N ILE A 59 -2.54 -0.50 19.39
CA ILE A 59 -2.54 0.09 18.04
C ILE A 59 -1.11 0.54 17.73
N GLN A 60 -0.51 -0.06 16.70
CA GLN A 60 0.90 0.10 16.37
C GLN A 60 1.13 -0.08 14.86
N ALA A 61 2.23 0.46 14.34
CA ALA A 61 2.67 0.14 12.98
C ALA A 61 3.21 -1.30 12.92
N ILE A 62 2.72 -2.08 11.97
CA ILE A 62 3.24 -3.41 11.60
C ILE A 62 3.58 -3.39 10.11
N ASN A 63 4.89 -3.41 9.81
CA ASN A 63 5.41 -3.37 8.45
C ASN A 63 6.18 -4.64 8.15
N LEU A 64 5.85 -5.31 7.05
CA LEU A 64 6.68 -6.38 6.51
C LEU A 64 7.94 -5.78 5.87
N PRO A 65 9.07 -6.48 5.88
CA PRO A 65 10.32 -5.93 5.37
C PRO A 65 10.30 -5.76 3.84
N GLY A 66 10.93 -4.69 3.38
CA GLY A 66 11.26 -4.40 1.99
C GLY A 66 12.58 -3.64 1.91
N PHE A 67 13.45 -3.95 0.96
CA PHE A 67 14.78 -3.36 0.81
C PHE A 67 14.98 -2.67 -0.55
N ALA A 68 14.45 -3.21 -1.63
CA ALA A 68 14.47 -2.59 -2.94
C ALA A 68 13.32 -1.58 -3.09
N THR A 69 12.15 -1.94 -2.56
CA THR A 69 10.95 -1.10 -2.46
C THR A 69 10.39 -1.20 -1.05
N ASP A 70 9.40 -0.36 -0.73
CA ASP A 70 8.61 -0.56 0.48
C ASP A 70 7.80 -1.85 0.35
N SER A 71 7.34 -2.41 1.48
CA SER A 71 6.57 -3.65 1.45
C SER A 71 5.35 -3.55 0.54
N GLN A 72 5.20 -4.51 -0.37
CA GLN A 72 4.08 -4.60 -1.28
C GLN A 72 2.96 -5.53 -0.77
N VAL A 73 3.01 -5.92 0.50
CA VAL A 73 2.02 -6.81 1.11
C VAL A 73 1.36 -6.17 2.34
N MET A 74 2.15 -5.65 3.27
CA MET A 74 1.62 -5.05 4.50
C MET A 74 2.56 -3.99 5.05
N GLY A 75 2.03 -2.79 5.28
CA GLY A 75 2.66 -1.69 5.99
C GLY A 75 1.55 -0.76 6.48
N SER A 76 1.14 -0.86 7.75
CA SER A 76 0.00 -0.10 8.26
C SER A 76 -0.05 -0.05 9.78
N ASP A 77 -0.77 0.93 10.27
CA ASP A 77 -1.17 1.01 11.66
C ASP A 77 -2.32 0.04 11.92
N VAL A 78 -2.16 -0.82 12.90
CA VAL A 78 -3.14 -1.88 13.19
C VAL A 78 -3.13 -2.27 14.67
N ALA A 79 -4.28 -2.69 15.20
CA ALA A 79 -4.36 -3.29 16.51
C ALA A 79 -3.72 -4.70 16.48
N GLY A 80 -2.78 -4.95 17.38
CA GLY A 80 -2.08 -6.21 17.38
C GLY A 80 -1.13 -6.43 18.55
N ILE A 81 -0.49 -7.58 18.51
CA ILE A 81 0.57 -7.97 19.44
C ILE A 81 1.78 -8.38 18.60
N THR A 82 2.94 -7.78 18.91
CA THR A 82 4.22 -8.19 18.36
C THR A 82 5.11 -8.74 19.47
N ALA A 83 5.80 -9.83 19.19
CA ALA A 83 6.79 -10.47 20.07
C ALA A 83 8.10 -10.56 19.32
N SER A 84 9.12 -9.82 19.78
CA SER A 84 10.44 -9.81 19.17
C SER A 84 11.47 -10.41 20.13
N TYR A 85 12.28 -11.31 19.62
CA TYR A 85 13.36 -11.97 20.36
C TYR A 85 14.69 -11.87 19.60
N THR A 86 15.74 -11.51 20.29
CA THR A 86 17.10 -11.43 19.72
C THR A 86 17.91 -12.63 20.22
N PHE A 87 18.22 -13.56 19.33
CA PHE A 87 19.03 -14.73 19.68
C PHE A 87 20.50 -14.40 19.85
N ASN A 88 20.99 -13.52 19.01
CA ASN A 88 22.36 -12.98 19.00
C ASN A 88 22.43 -11.77 18.05
N ASP A 89 23.62 -11.19 17.89
CA ASP A 89 23.84 -10.00 17.05
C ASP A 89 23.44 -10.20 15.57
N ASN A 90 23.36 -11.45 15.12
CA ASN A 90 23.09 -11.79 13.72
C ASN A 90 21.67 -12.28 13.47
N VAL A 91 20.97 -12.80 14.50
CA VAL A 91 19.69 -13.50 14.32
C VAL A 91 18.65 -12.97 15.29
N GLY A 92 17.58 -12.45 14.74
CA GLY A 92 16.36 -12.08 15.45
C GLY A 92 15.15 -12.87 14.95
N LEU A 93 14.06 -12.82 15.70
CA LEU A 93 12.75 -13.32 15.28
C LEU A 93 11.68 -12.37 15.78
N THR A 94 10.77 -11.99 14.90
CA THR A 94 9.56 -11.26 15.28
C THR A 94 8.35 -12.08 14.84
N ALA A 95 7.47 -12.36 15.81
CA ALA A 95 6.16 -12.92 15.57
C ALA A 95 5.11 -11.83 15.82
N PHE A 96 4.04 -11.80 15.04
CA PHE A 96 2.93 -10.88 15.29
C PHE A 96 1.58 -11.52 15.04
N TRP A 97 0.58 -10.98 15.73
CA TRP A 97 -0.83 -11.10 15.40
C TRP A 97 -1.39 -9.68 15.19
N ALA A 98 -2.15 -9.50 14.12
CA ALA A 98 -2.81 -8.26 13.79
C ALA A 98 -4.30 -8.53 13.53
N ARG A 99 -5.17 -7.80 14.21
CA ARG A 99 -6.59 -7.78 13.92
C ARG A 99 -6.88 -6.64 12.95
N ALA A 100 -6.92 -6.95 11.67
CA ALA A 100 -7.08 -5.96 10.63
C ALA A 100 -8.52 -5.44 10.50
N TYR A 101 -9.50 -6.27 10.86
CA TYR A 101 -10.91 -5.90 10.85
C TYR A 101 -11.70 -6.72 11.85
N ASN A 102 -12.69 -6.12 12.50
CA ASN A 102 -13.63 -6.82 13.37
C ASN A 102 -14.82 -5.93 13.70
N ASP A 103 -15.90 -6.11 12.99
CA ASP A 103 -17.13 -5.32 13.16
C ASP A 103 -18.12 -5.95 14.17
N ASN A 104 -17.78 -7.13 14.70
CA ASN A 104 -18.63 -7.85 15.67
C ASN A 104 -18.91 -7.07 16.96
N PHE A 105 -18.09 -6.08 17.27
CA PHE A 105 -18.22 -5.25 18.47
C PHE A 105 -18.93 -3.91 18.28
N LEU A 106 -19.36 -3.61 17.07
CA LEU A 106 -20.21 -2.41 16.86
C LEU A 106 -21.61 -2.58 17.45
N GLY A 107 -21.75 -3.44 18.35
CA GLY A 107 -23.02 -3.76 18.51
C GLY A 107 -23.71 -3.83 19.80
N SER A 108 -23.54 -3.00 20.70
CA SER A 108 -24.55 -2.76 21.73
C SER A 108 -25.55 -1.64 21.38
N ASP A 109 -25.55 -1.16 20.15
CA ASP A 109 -26.63 -0.31 19.70
C ASP A 109 -27.85 -1.22 19.49
N ASP A 110 -28.70 -1.26 20.52
CA ASP A 110 -30.00 -1.91 20.53
C ASP A 110 -30.93 -1.43 19.41
N ASP A 111 -30.52 -0.37 18.70
CA ASP A 111 -31.22 0.24 17.58
C ASP A 111 -30.85 -0.35 16.20
N ALA A 112 -29.88 -1.26 16.12
CA ALA A 112 -29.58 -1.98 14.88
C ALA A 112 -30.44 -3.25 14.79
N PRO A 113 -31.58 -3.22 14.09
CA PRO A 113 -32.55 -4.34 14.09
C PRO A 113 -32.03 -5.63 13.46
N ASN A 114 -30.78 -5.68 12.98
CA ASN A 114 -30.21 -6.78 12.23
C ASN A 114 -28.82 -7.23 12.71
N ASN A 115 -28.56 -7.13 13.99
CA ASN A 115 -27.31 -7.61 14.65
C ASN A 115 -26.96 -9.09 14.39
N LYS A 116 -27.78 -9.80 13.64
CA LYS A 116 -27.57 -11.20 13.22
C LYS A 116 -26.59 -11.34 12.04
N GLN A 117 -26.14 -10.23 11.46
CA GLN A 117 -25.26 -10.25 10.28
C GLN A 117 -23.80 -9.94 10.60
N ASN A 118 -23.48 -9.53 11.82
CA ASN A 118 -22.14 -9.16 12.27
C ASN A 118 -21.39 -10.34 12.87
N PHE A 119 -21.43 -11.48 12.24
CA PHE A 119 -20.58 -12.62 12.60
C PHE A 119 -19.76 -13.06 11.39
N MET A 120 -18.60 -13.64 11.62
CA MET A 120 -17.66 -14.04 10.58
C MET A 120 -17.19 -12.84 9.69
N ASP A 121 -17.03 -11.67 10.29
CA ASP A 121 -16.61 -10.44 9.65
C ASP A 121 -15.18 -10.01 10.04
N ASN A 122 -14.54 -10.75 10.93
CA ASN A 122 -13.18 -10.48 11.36
C ASN A 122 -12.14 -10.88 10.31
N VAL A 123 -11.06 -10.11 10.27
CA VAL A 123 -9.86 -10.39 9.49
C VAL A 123 -8.66 -10.37 10.43
N ASP A 124 -8.00 -11.50 10.55
CA ASP A 124 -6.84 -11.70 11.42
C ASP A 124 -5.63 -12.16 10.61
N PHE A 125 -4.47 -11.59 10.88
CA PHE A 125 -3.19 -11.98 10.30
C PHE A 125 -2.21 -12.42 11.38
N PHE A 126 -1.37 -13.40 11.04
CA PHE A 126 -0.30 -13.92 11.87
C PHE A 126 0.97 -13.98 11.06
N GLY A 127 2.06 -13.41 11.53
CA GLY A 127 3.29 -13.37 10.77
C GLY A 127 4.52 -13.73 11.59
N LEU A 128 5.54 -14.20 10.86
CA LEU A 128 6.88 -14.44 11.37
C LEU A 128 7.87 -13.74 10.44
N VAL A 129 8.79 -12.98 11.02
CA VAL A 129 9.87 -12.27 10.33
C VAL A 129 11.20 -12.68 10.96
N LEU A 130 12.13 -13.16 10.15
CA LEU A 130 13.43 -13.65 10.59
C LEU A 130 14.56 -12.78 10.02
N PRO A 131 14.92 -11.65 10.65
CA PRO A 131 16.06 -10.85 10.22
C PRO A 131 17.38 -11.57 10.50
N LEU A 132 18.18 -11.73 9.44
CA LEU A 132 19.53 -12.26 9.45
C LEU A 132 20.47 -11.14 9.03
N THR A 133 21.37 -10.72 9.93
CA THR A 133 22.29 -9.61 9.70
C THR A 133 23.73 -10.11 9.76
N PHE A 134 24.46 -9.88 8.69
CA PHE A 134 25.88 -10.22 8.57
C PHE A 134 26.67 -8.95 8.20
N GLU A 135 28.01 -9.01 8.32
CA GLU A 135 28.83 -7.92 7.84
C GLU A 135 28.63 -7.69 6.33
N GLY A 136 28.08 -6.53 5.99
CA GLY A 136 27.79 -6.16 4.59
C GLY A 136 26.62 -6.90 3.92
N ALA A 137 25.79 -7.63 4.65
CA ALA A 137 24.60 -8.26 4.09
C ALA A 137 23.47 -8.39 5.13
N ARG A 138 22.24 -8.17 4.69
CA ARG A 138 21.02 -8.47 5.46
C ARG A 138 20.05 -9.28 4.60
N ILE A 139 19.49 -10.32 5.17
CA ILE A 139 18.49 -11.16 4.51
C ILE A 139 17.35 -11.37 5.50
N THR A 140 16.13 -11.11 5.08
CA THR A 140 14.97 -11.20 5.95
C THR A 140 13.87 -12.01 5.28
N PRO A 141 13.88 -13.34 5.40
CA PRO A 141 12.73 -14.16 5.04
C PRO A 141 11.57 -13.89 6.02
N TRP A 142 10.36 -13.94 5.50
CA TRP A 142 9.16 -13.80 6.30
C TRP A 142 8.00 -14.62 5.73
N VAL A 143 7.05 -14.94 6.59
CA VAL A 143 5.79 -15.57 6.22
C VAL A 143 4.64 -14.91 6.97
N MET A 144 3.47 -14.84 6.36
CA MET A 144 2.24 -14.37 6.99
C MET A 144 1.08 -15.25 6.54
N GLY A 145 0.24 -15.65 7.47
CA GLY A 145 -1.02 -16.33 7.22
C GLY A 145 -2.19 -15.49 7.70
N GLY A 146 -3.39 -15.79 7.22
CA GLY A 146 -4.56 -15.03 7.65
C GLY A 146 -5.87 -15.78 7.48
N MET A 147 -6.87 -15.30 8.19
CA MET A 147 -8.26 -15.73 8.09
C MET A 147 -9.12 -14.51 7.78
N ILE A 148 -9.95 -14.61 6.75
CA ILE A 148 -10.78 -13.52 6.24
C ILE A 148 -12.23 -13.96 6.33
N GLY A 149 -12.99 -13.32 7.21
CA GLY A 149 -14.40 -13.60 7.39
C GLY A 149 -15.20 -13.25 6.13
N PRO A 150 -16.14 -14.09 5.67
CA PRO A 150 -16.92 -13.84 4.47
C PRO A 150 -17.79 -12.57 4.56
N ASN A 151 -18.07 -12.14 5.78
CA ASN A 151 -18.87 -10.95 6.04
C ASN A 151 -18.03 -9.67 6.15
N ALA A 152 -16.69 -9.74 6.15
CA ALA A 152 -15.82 -8.58 6.12
C ALA A 152 -16.00 -7.71 4.85
N PHE A 153 -16.58 -8.28 3.80
CA PHE A 153 -16.87 -7.60 2.54
C PHE A 153 -18.31 -7.07 2.44
N ARG A 154 -19.12 -7.22 3.48
CA ARG A 154 -20.55 -6.90 3.41
C ARG A 154 -20.91 -5.62 4.15
N THR A 155 -21.93 -4.90 3.63
CA THR A 155 -22.71 -3.92 4.39
C THR A 155 -23.68 -4.59 5.32
N GLN A 156 -24.30 -3.78 6.20
CA GLN A 156 -25.47 -4.17 6.96
C GLN A 156 -26.59 -4.75 6.08
N ASP A 157 -26.65 -4.37 4.80
CA ASP A 157 -27.64 -4.83 3.83
C ASP A 157 -27.22 -6.08 3.04
N GLY A 158 -26.05 -6.66 3.34
CA GLY A 158 -25.54 -7.86 2.69
C GLY A 158 -24.98 -7.67 1.29
N TYR A 159 -24.76 -6.44 0.87
CA TYR A 159 -24.08 -6.10 -0.38
C TYR A 159 -22.62 -5.71 -0.07
N LEU A 160 -21.76 -5.79 -1.09
CA LEU A 160 -20.41 -5.20 -0.99
C LEU A 160 -20.54 -3.74 -0.66
N THR A 161 -20.04 -3.37 0.48
CA THR A 161 -20.17 -2.00 0.88
C THR A 161 -19.15 -1.10 0.34
N ASN A 162 -19.62 0.08 0.39
CA ASN A 162 -18.85 1.29 0.43
C ASN A 162 -17.46 1.00 1.05
N ILE A 163 -16.50 0.86 0.17
CA ILE A 163 -15.08 0.61 0.40
C ILE A 163 -14.47 1.64 1.36
N ALA A 164 -15.20 2.72 1.64
CA ALA A 164 -14.74 3.83 2.48
C ALA A 164 -14.29 3.43 3.89
N ASN A 165 -14.72 2.29 4.40
CA ASN A 165 -14.38 1.87 5.76
C ASN A 165 -13.48 0.62 5.84
N CYS A 166 -13.14 0.00 4.70
CA CYS A 166 -12.31 -1.22 4.65
C CYS A 166 -11.42 -1.21 3.42
N TYR A 167 -10.51 -0.26 3.34
CA TYR A 167 -9.65 -0.01 2.17
C TYR A 167 -8.83 -1.21 1.69
N PHE A 168 -8.49 -2.14 2.57
CA PHE A 168 -7.63 -3.28 2.24
C PHE A 168 -8.41 -4.51 1.76
N VAL A 169 -9.69 -4.61 2.08
CA VAL A 169 -10.49 -5.82 1.81
C VAL A 169 -10.62 -6.14 0.32
N PRO A 170 -10.86 -5.16 -0.58
CA PRO A 170 -10.90 -5.41 -2.02
C PRO A 170 -9.60 -5.94 -2.61
N ASN A 171 -8.46 -5.64 -1.97
CA ASN A 171 -7.16 -6.09 -2.43
C ASN A 171 -6.87 -7.57 -2.12
N LEU A 172 -7.77 -8.21 -1.38
CA LEU A 172 -7.74 -9.62 -0.99
C LEU A 172 -8.63 -10.50 -1.86
N THR A 173 -9.40 -9.93 -2.81
CA THR A 173 -10.27 -10.67 -3.71
C THR A 173 -9.96 -10.40 -5.18
N ALA A 174 -10.50 -11.22 -6.06
CA ALA A 174 -10.53 -10.93 -7.48
C ALA A 174 -11.42 -9.72 -7.78
N LEU A 175 -11.12 -8.99 -8.85
CA LEU A 175 -11.74 -7.72 -9.21
C LEU A 175 -13.26 -7.74 -9.37
N ASN A 176 -13.77 -8.84 -9.87
CA ASN A 176 -15.19 -8.97 -10.19
C ASN A 176 -16.02 -9.52 -9.04
N TYR A 177 -15.39 -9.74 -7.88
CA TYR A 177 -16.10 -10.27 -6.73
C TYR A 177 -17.17 -9.27 -6.26
N GLY A 178 -18.39 -9.78 -6.09
CA GLY A 178 -19.50 -9.03 -5.52
C GLY A 178 -20.36 -8.23 -6.50
N PHE A 179 -19.95 -8.08 -7.74
CA PHE A 179 -20.70 -7.31 -8.74
C PHE A 179 -22.07 -7.88 -9.08
N HIS A 180 -22.32 -9.15 -8.90
CA HIS A 180 -23.61 -9.77 -9.21
C HIS A 180 -24.12 -10.70 -8.10
N GLY A 181 -23.91 -10.31 -6.85
CA GLY A 181 -24.47 -11.01 -5.71
C GLY A 181 -23.76 -12.33 -5.35
N ASN A 182 -22.51 -12.52 -5.79
CA ASN A 182 -21.67 -13.61 -5.30
C ASN A 182 -21.53 -13.48 -3.79
N LYS A 183 -21.74 -14.57 -3.07
CA LYS A 183 -21.67 -14.61 -1.61
C LYS A 183 -20.64 -15.62 -1.18
N LEU A 184 -19.65 -15.16 -0.43
CA LEU A 184 -18.80 -16.06 0.35
C LEU A 184 -19.57 -16.58 1.55
N THR A 185 -19.42 -17.83 1.89
CA THR A 185 -20.14 -18.50 2.98
C THR A 185 -19.21 -19.00 4.08
N GLY A 186 -17.93 -19.22 3.77
CA GLY A 186 -16.91 -19.67 4.69
C GLY A 186 -15.75 -18.64 4.82
N TYR A 187 -14.90 -18.85 5.84
CA TYR A 187 -13.68 -18.08 5.98
C TYR A 187 -12.76 -18.32 4.79
N GLY A 188 -12.26 -17.23 4.19
CA GLY A 188 -11.12 -17.26 3.31
C GLY A 188 -9.83 -17.54 4.09
N THR A 189 -8.91 -18.26 3.46
CA THR A 189 -7.57 -18.50 3.99
C THR A 189 -6.56 -17.74 3.17
N ALA A 190 -5.66 -17.03 3.84
CA ALA A 190 -4.63 -16.24 3.22
C ALA A 190 -3.24 -16.73 3.63
N PHE A 191 -2.30 -16.68 2.70
CA PHE A 191 -0.90 -16.99 2.92
C PHE A 191 -0.02 -16.08 2.10
N TRP A 192 1.04 -15.54 2.72
CA TRP A 192 2.09 -14.81 2.05
C TRP A 192 3.45 -15.31 2.50
N ALA A 193 4.42 -15.20 1.61
CA ALA A 193 5.82 -15.43 1.91
C ALA A 193 6.69 -14.45 1.14
N GLY A 194 7.77 -14.00 1.75
CA GLY A 194 8.73 -13.11 1.12
C GLY A 194 10.17 -13.42 1.51
N LEU A 195 11.04 -13.04 0.60
CA LEU A 195 12.50 -13.08 0.79
C LEU A 195 13.07 -11.74 0.35
N THR A 196 13.41 -10.92 1.34
CA THR A 196 13.97 -9.60 1.09
C THR A 196 15.40 -9.53 1.57
N GLY A 197 16.21 -8.66 0.98
CA GLY A 197 17.57 -8.49 1.45
C GLY A 197 18.36 -7.41 0.73
N GLU A 198 19.51 -7.14 1.27
CA GLU A 198 20.49 -6.24 0.67
C GLU A 198 21.92 -6.71 0.91
N VAL A 199 22.80 -6.35 0.00
CA VAL A 199 24.24 -6.53 0.09
C VAL A 199 24.91 -5.17 -0.06
N THR A 200 25.70 -4.79 0.95
CA THR A 200 26.51 -3.56 1.02
C THR A 200 28.00 -3.85 1.16
N ALA A 201 28.39 -5.14 1.13
CA ALA A 201 29.80 -5.56 1.21
C ALA A 201 30.69 -5.01 0.08
N PHE A 202 30.09 -4.55 -1.01
CA PHE A 202 30.77 -4.00 -2.17
C PHE A 202 30.73 -2.46 -2.17
N ASP A 203 30.91 -1.84 -0.99
CA ASP A 203 30.96 -0.38 -0.88
C ASP A 203 31.85 0.22 -2.00
N PRO A 204 31.36 1.24 -2.76
CA PRO A 204 30.16 2.05 -2.53
C PRO A 204 28.88 1.53 -3.21
N SER A 205 28.84 0.28 -3.64
CA SER A 205 27.65 -0.33 -4.27
C SER A 205 26.72 -0.93 -3.23
N ARG A 206 25.41 -0.80 -3.48
CA ARG A 206 24.33 -1.47 -2.74
C ARG A 206 23.44 -2.22 -3.72
N LEU A 207 23.27 -3.51 -3.49
CA LEU A 207 22.27 -4.33 -4.18
C LEU A 207 21.18 -4.69 -3.18
N ALA A 208 19.91 -4.48 -3.55
CA ALA A 208 18.78 -4.89 -2.75
C ALA A 208 17.74 -5.62 -3.61
N TRP A 209 16.98 -6.50 -2.99
CA TRP A 209 15.90 -7.25 -3.66
C TRP A 209 14.75 -7.52 -2.73
N ASP A 210 13.56 -7.68 -3.31
CA ASP A 210 12.37 -8.15 -2.65
C ASP A 210 11.68 -9.17 -3.55
N PHE A 211 11.28 -10.29 -2.97
CA PHE A 211 10.40 -11.26 -3.58
C PHE A 211 9.23 -11.50 -2.65
N ASN A 212 8.02 -11.39 -3.18
CA ASN A 212 6.78 -11.57 -2.46
C ASN A 212 5.86 -12.50 -3.24
N TYR A 213 5.29 -13.46 -2.56
CA TYR A 213 4.23 -14.34 -3.05
C TYR A 213 3.03 -14.23 -2.12
N GLY A 214 1.82 -14.27 -2.66
CA GLY A 214 0.59 -14.27 -1.87
C GLY A 214 -0.49 -15.12 -2.50
N SER A 215 -1.33 -15.70 -1.65
CA SER A 215 -2.50 -16.48 -2.06
C SER A 215 -3.62 -16.27 -1.06
N VAL A 216 -4.80 -15.91 -1.55
CA VAL A 216 -6.04 -15.83 -0.77
C VAL A 216 -7.06 -16.72 -1.46
N THR A 217 -7.58 -17.71 -0.73
CA THR A 217 -8.48 -18.73 -1.26
C THR A 217 -9.81 -18.69 -0.53
N TYR A 218 -10.89 -18.67 -1.27
CA TYR A 218 -12.25 -18.68 -0.79
C TYR A 218 -13.01 -19.93 -1.25
N ASP A 219 -14.20 -20.13 -0.71
CA ASP A 219 -15.16 -21.17 -1.13
C ASP A 219 -15.72 -20.91 -2.54
N ASP A 220 -15.69 -19.67 -3.02
CA ASP A 220 -15.87 -19.31 -4.43
C ASP A 220 -14.49 -19.08 -5.07
N GLY A 221 -14.08 -19.98 -5.96
CA GLY A 221 -12.79 -19.91 -6.62
C GLY A 221 -12.62 -18.63 -7.45
N ALA A 222 -13.70 -18.11 -8.04
CA ALA A 222 -13.69 -16.87 -8.80
C ALA A 222 -13.42 -15.61 -7.93
N ALA A 223 -13.54 -15.72 -6.62
CA ALA A 223 -13.16 -14.66 -5.69
C ALA A 223 -11.70 -14.75 -5.25
N SER A 224 -11.05 -15.87 -5.47
CA SER A 224 -9.69 -16.14 -5.00
C SER A 224 -8.66 -15.28 -5.73
N ARG A 225 -7.53 -15.00 -5.05
CA ARG A 225 -6.45 -14.19 -5.62
C ARG A 225 -5.10 -14.79 -5.26
N ARG A 226 -4.20 -14.92 -6.24
CA ARG A 226 -2.87 -15.50 -6.04
C ARG A 226 -1.88 -14.92 -7.03
N GLY A 227 -0.80 -14.35 -6.51
CA GLY A 227 0.21 -13.75 -7.38
C GLY A 227 1.55 -13.55 -6.68
N TRP A 228 2.48 -12.95 -7.40
CA TRP A 228 3.82 -12.67 -6.93
C TRP A 228 4.36 -11.34 -7.47
N LEU A 229 5.36 -10.82 -6.78
CA LEU A 229 6.11 -9.63 -7.19
C LEU A 229 7.57 -9.79 -6.83
N ALA A 230 8.44 -9.45 -7.76
CA ALA A 230 9.88 -9.38 -7.54
C ALA A 230 10.40 -7.99 -7.91
N SER A 231 11.30 -7.44 -7.10
CA SER A 231 12.00 -6.17 -7.38
C SER A 231 13.49 -6.28 -7.05
N VAL A 232 14.30 -5.56 -7.81
CA VAL A 232 15.75 -5.48 -7.63
C VAL A 232 16.18 -4.02 -7.77
N LEU A 233 17.04 -3.57 -6.88
CA LEU A 233 17.63 -2.24 -6.84
C LEU A 233 19.14 -2.34 -6.80
N LEU A 234 19.82 -1.62 -7.68
CA LEU A 234 21.26 -1.38 -7.63
C LEU A 234 21.52 0.12 -7.45
N GLU A 235 22.27 0.48 -6.44
CA GLU A 235 22.71 1.86 -6.17
C GLU A 235 24.24 1.94 -6.09
N TYR A 236 24.76 3.12 -6.42
CA TYR A 236 26.18 3.43 -6.29
C TYR A 236 26.36 4.78 -5.62
N LYS A 237 27.00 4.81 -4.46
CA LYS A 237 27.20 6.02 -3.67
C LYS A 237 28.40 6.81 -4.19
N LEU A 238 28.13 8.04 -4.65
CA LEU A 238 29.12 9.02 -5.06
C LEU A 238 29.10 10.23 -4.13
N ASP A 239 30.13 11.04 -4.15
CA ASP A 239 30.23 12.23 -3.30
C ASP A 239 29.14 13.27 -3.58
N TRP A 240 28.63 13.31 -4.82
CA TRP A 240 27.62 14.27 -5.25
C TRP A 240 26.18 13.72 -5.24
N GLY A 241 25.99 12.42 -5.03
CA GLY A 241 24.67 11.82 -5.05
C GLY A 241 24.72 10.29 -5.20
N ILE A 242 23.56 9.67 -5.17
CA ILE A 242 23.43 8.21 -5.21
C ILE A 242 22.57 7.84 -6.44
N PRO A 243 23.19 7.61 -7.60
CA PRO A 243 22.50 7.05 -8.75
C PRO A 243 22.08 5.59 -8.46
N GLY A 244 20.93 5.21 -9.00
CA GLY A 244 20.40 3.86 -8.86
C GLY A 244 19.50 3.46 -10.03
N ILE A 245 19.40 2.15 -10.24
CA ILE A 245 18.49 1.52 -11.16
C ILE A 245 17.62 0.52 -10.41
N VAL A 246 16.32 0.55 -10.65
CA VAL A 246 15.35 -0.41 -10.12
C VAL A 246 14.65 -1.12 -11.27
N GLY A 247 14.35 -2.39 -11.06
CA GLY A 247 13.44 -3.15 -11.93
C GLY A 247 12.46 -3.95 -11.07
N TRP A 248 11.23 -4.09 -11.54
CA TRP A 248 10.23 -4.95 -10.91
C TRP A 248 9.34 -5.63 -11.94
N TYR A 249 8.78 -6.73 -11.52
CA TYR A 249 7.73 -7.44 -12.25
C TYR A 249 6.77 -8.07 -11.25
N ALA A 250 5.47 -7.88 -11.48
CA ALA A 250 4.40 -8.54 -10.76
C ALA A 250 3.52 -9.33 -11.73
N SER A 251 3.01 -10.47 -11.29
CA SER A 251 2.01 -11.22 -12.02
C SER A 251 0.74 -10.39 -12.21
N GLY A 252 0.11 -10.55 -13.36
CA GLY A 252 -1.14 -9.88 -13.74
C GLY A 252 -2.20 -10.90 -14.08
N ASP A 253 -3.45 -10.44 -14.16
CA ASP A 253 -4.61 -11.26 -14.48
C ASP A 253 -4.58 -11.75 -15.94
N ASP A 254 -5.08 -12.95 -16.16
CA ASP A 254 -5.49 -13.43 -17.47
C ASP A 254 -6.90 -12.89 -17.82
N ASP A 255 -7.54 -13.38 -18.87
CA ASP A 255 -8.88 -12.95 -19.31
C ASP A 255 -10.04 -13.80 -18.75
N ASP A 256 -9.74 -14.81 -17.90
CA ASP A 256 -10.72 -15.70 -17.29
C ASP A 256 -11.11 -15.24 -15.88
N LEU A 257 -12.22 -14.56 -15.74
CA LEU A 257 -12.78 -14.15 -14.45
C LEU A 257 -13.30 -15.33 -13.59
N GLY A 258 -13.31 -16.55 -14.10
CA GLY A 258 -13.80 -17.73 -13.39
C GLY A 258 -12.74 -18.39 -12.51
N ASN A 259 -11.46 -18.15 -12.77
CA ASN A 259 -10.34 -18.74 -12.05
C ASN A 259 -9.79 -17.89 -10.90
N GLY A 260 -10.33 -16.66 -10.74
CA GLY A 260 -9.91 -15.71 -9.72
C GLY A 260 -9.05 -14.57 -10.26
N SER A 261 -8.00 -14.20 -9.55
CA SER A 261 -7.03 -13.18 -9.97
C SER A 261 -5.60 -13.66 -9.73
N GLU A 262 -4.71 -13.41 -10.69
CA GLU A 262 -3.28 -13.75 -10.63
C GLU A 262 -2.43 -12.58 -10.13
N ARG A 263 -3.04 -11.47 -9.70
CA ARG A 263 -2.33 -10.34 -9.08
C ARG A 263 -1.96 -10.67 -7.64
N LEU A 264 -0.81 -10.14 -7.19
CA LEU A 264 -0.40 -10.27 -5.78
C LEU A 264 -1.48 -9.69 -4.85
N PRO A 265 -2.08 -10.48 -3.94
CA PRO A 265 -2.93 -9.93 -2.90
C PRO A 265 -2.10 -9.14 -1.89
N TYR A 266 -2.66 -8.06 -1.33
CA TYR A 266 -2.02 -7.22 -0.32
C TYR A 266 -3.04 -6.66 0.69
N THR A 267 -2.58 -6.25 1.86
CA THR A 267 -3.48 -5.92 2.97
C THR A 267 -3.62 -4.43 3.21
N SER A 268 -2.57 -3.66 3.00
CA SER A 268 -2.57 -2.24 3.31
C SER A 268 -2.08 -1.42 2.13
N VAL A 269 -2.60 -0.20 2.07
CA VAL A 269 -2.35 0.74 0.99
C VAL A 269 -1.67 2.03 1.45
N ASP A 270 -1.61 2.31 2.75
CA ASP A 270 -1.25 3.63 3.23
C ASP A 270 0.24 3.96 3.10
N GLU A 271 1.11 2.95 3.17
CA GLU A 271 2.56 3.14 3.12
C GLU A 271 3.26 2.29 2.05
N MET A 272 2.52 1.75 1.10
CA MET A 272 3.06 0.89 0.03
C MET A 272 3.67 1.66 -1.12
N GLY A 273 4.05 2.91 -0.89
CA GLY A 273 4.66 3.77 -1.88
C GLY A 273 5.96 3.20 -2.41
N ASN A 274 6.13 3.35 -3.71
CA ASN A 274 7.41 3.10 -4.33
C ASN A 274 8.18 4.42 -4.40
N SER A 275 9.27 4.53 -3.66
CA SER A 275 10.12 5.74 -3.64
C SER A 275 10.71 6.09 -5.00
N PHE A 276 10.59 5.22 -6.00
CA PHE A 276 11.02 5.46 -7.38
C PHE A 276 9.93 6.06 -8.26
N ALA A 277 8.69 5.56 -8.16
CA ALA A 277 7.57 5.96 -9.01
C ALA A 277 6.49 6.66 -8.17
N THR A 278 6.84 7.78 -7.60
CA THR A 278 6.07 8.46 -6.56
C THR A 278 4.69 8.90 -7.04
N TYR A 279 4.58 9.46 -8.24
CA TYR A 279 3.30 9.94 -8.74
C TYR A 279 2.44 8.81 -9.29
N ALA A 280 3.07 7.79 -9.87
CA ALA A 280 2.34 6.64 -10.41
C ALA A 280 1.64 5.83 -9.32
N PHE A 281 2.34 5.50 -8.21
CA PHE A 281 1.84 4.57 -7.19
C PHE A 281 1.53 5.22 -5.84
N TYR A 282 2.06 6.38 -5.54
CA TYR A 282 1.97 6.95 -4.20
C TYR A 282 1.26 8.29 -4.14
N GLY A 283 1.18 8.97 -5.29
CA GLY A 283 0.71 10.34 -5.34
C GLY A 283 1.74 11.34 -4.80
N SER A 284 1.34 12.57 -4.67
CA SER A 284 2.18 13.64 -4.16
C SER A 284 2.01 13.79 -2.65
N ARG A 285 3.06 13.57 -1.88
CA ARG A 285 3.09 13.95 -0.46
C ARG A 285 3.72 15.34 -0.27
N PRO A 286 3.34 16.09 0.76
CA PRO A 286 2.42 15.76 1.83
C PRO A 286 0.98 16.11 1.46
N GLY A 287 0.06 15.20 1.54
CA GLY A 287 -1.31 15.62 1.66
C GLY A 287 -2.40 14.85 1.00
N SER A 288 -2.19 13.95 0.08
CA SER A 288 -3.27 13.01 -0.23
C SER A 288 -2.81 11.86 -1.10
N ASP A 289 -3.07 10.70 -0.61
CA ASP A 289 -3.02 9.44 -1.34
C ASP A 289 -4.00 9.36 -2.51
N ARG A 290 -4.69 10.44 -2.78
CA ARG A 290 -5.73 10.55 -3.82
C ARG A 290 -5.18 10.81 -5.22
N ASP A 291 -3.93 11.23 -5.31
CA ASP A 291 -3.35 11.74 -6.56
C ASP A 291 -2.50 10.70 -7.31
N CYS A 292 -2.43 9.45 -6.81
CA CYS A 292 -1.74 8.40 -7.54
C CYS A 292 -2.56 8.01 -8.79
N LEU A 293 -1.86 7.85 -9.91
CA LEU A 293 -2.55 7.57 -11.18
C LEU A 293 -2.82 6.09 -11.39
N ILE A 294 -1.87 5.21 -11.04
CA ILE A 294 -1.98 3.77 -11.26
C ILE A 294 -2.67 3.09 -10.06
N GLY A 295 -2.47 3.60 -8.88
CA GLY A 295 -2.91 3.00 -7.64
C GLY A 295 -1.78 2.90 -6.62
N ARG A 296 -2.02 2.26 -5.50
CA ARG A 296 -1.04 2.17 -4.41
C ARG A 296 -0.18 0.91 -4.46
N SER A 297 -0.55 -0.06 -5.27
CA SER A 297 0.14 -1.34 -5.40
C SER A 297 0.82 -1.47 -6.75
N MET A 298 1.98 -2.10 -6.76
CA MET A 298 2.70 -2.50 -7.97
C MET A 298 2.16 -3.81 -8.56
N ALA A 299 1.15 -4.45 -7.95
CA ALA A 299 0.54 -5.69 -8.45
C ALA A 299 -0.04 -5.50 -9.86
N GLY A 300 0.22 -6.44 -10.75
CA GLY A 300 -0.23 -6.35 -12.15
C GLY A 300 0.59 -5.39 -13.00
N THR A 301 1.79 -4.99 -12.57
CA THR A 301 2.68 -4.10 -13.32
C THR A 301 4.10 -4.62 -13.43
N TRP A 302 4.82 -4.09 -14.38
CA TRP A 302 6.27 -4.19 -14.47
C TRP A 302 6.87 -2.80 -14.66
N GLY A 303 8.14 -2.64 -14.34
CA GLY A 303 8.81 -1.38 -14.63
C GLY A 303 10.32 -1.46 -14.50
N VAL A 304 10.94 -0.45 -15.10
CA VAL A 304 12.35 -0.15 -14.92
C VAL A 304 12.52 1.35 -14.67
N GLY A 305 13.29 1.70 -13.66
CA GLY A 305 13.48 3.08 -13.26
C GLY A 305 14.93 3.44 -13.03
N LEU A 306 15.25 4.69 -13.33
CA LEU A 306 16.51 5.34 -12.99
C LEU A 306 16.20 6.43 -11.98
N ARG A 307 17.03 6.51 -10.93
CA ARG A 307 16.96 7.61 -9.98
C ARG A 307 18.34 8.13 -9.63
N ILE A 308 18.42 9.39 -9.22
CA ILE A 308 19.56 9.95 -8.50
C ILE A 308 18.97 10.57 -7.23
N ARG A 309 19.27 10.00 -6.07
CA ARG A 309 18.87 10.59 -4.80
C ARG A 309 20.04 11.35 -4.16
N ASP A 310 19.71 12.28 -3.29
CA ASP A 310 20.69 13.09 -2.56
C ASP A 310 21.67 13.87 -3.45
N LEU A 311 21.30 14.17 -4.71
CA LEU A 311 22.11 15.00 -5.60
C LEU A 311 22.25 16.40 -5.01
N SER A 312 23.46 16.81 -4.68
CA SER A 312 23.71 18.08 -4.02
C SER A 312 24.92 18.79 -4.64
N PHE A 313 24.71 20.05 -5.02
CA PHE A 313 25.76 20.95 -5.54
C PHE A 313 25.99 22.16 -4.64
N MET A 314 25.14 22.34 -3.62
CA MET A 314 25.20 23.41 -2.65
C MET A 314 24.65 22.95 -1.30
N ASP A 315 25.16 23.57 -0.24
CA ASP A 315 24.71 23.26 1.13
C ASP A 315 23.20 23.38 1.27
N LYS A 316 22.63 22.47 2.04
CA LYS A 316 21.22 22.44 2.43
C LYS A 316 20.22 22.18 1.30
N LEU A 317 20.66 22.01 0.05
CA LEU A 317 19.77 21.71 -1.07
C LEU A 317 20.11 20.34 -1.63
N LYS A 318 19.12 19.45 -1.63
CA LYS A 318 19.17 18.11 -2.21
C LYS A 318 18.14 17.98 -3.31
N HIS A 319 18.55 17.38 -4.40
CA HIS A 319 17.67 17.04 -5.52
C HIS A 319 17.52 15.52 -5.62
N HIS A 320 16.31 15.10 -5.97
CA HIS A 320 16.00 13.69 -6.26
C HIS A 320 15.39 13.64 -7.66
N LEU A 321 16.08 12.98 -8.57
CA LEU A 321 15.66 12.81 -9.96
C LEU A 321 15.17 11.39 -10.16
N ARG A 322 14.07 11.21 -10.91
CA ARG A 322 13.53 9.90 -11.26
C ARG A 322 12.97 9.87 -12.67
N VAL A 323 13.18 8.74 -13.35
CA VAL A 323 12.59 8.43 -14.65
C VAL A 323 12.20 6.96 -14.62
N ASN A 324 10.93 6.64 -14.82
CA ASN A 324 10.41 5.29 -14.76
C ASN A 324 9.62 4.97 -16.02
N LEU A 325 9.91 3.82 -16.63
CA LEU A 325 9.05 3.19 -17.63
C LEU A 325 8.24 2.10 -16.94
N ILE A 326 6.93 2.19 -17.02
CA ILE A 326 5.99 1.33 -16.30
C ILE A 326 5.01 0.75 -17.31
N GLY A 327 4.75 -0.56 -17.26
CA GLY A 327 3.74 -1.22 -18.07
C GLY A 327 2.87 -2.15 -17.25
N GLY A 328 1.74 -2.57 -17.82
CA GLY A 328 0.90 -3.58 -17.22
C GLY A 328 1.37 -5.00 -17.50
N SER A 329 0.99 -5.94 -16.67
CA SER A 329 1.16 -7.36 -16.87
C SER A 329 -0.19 -8.11 -17.05
N ASN A 330 -1.32 -7.39 -16.90
CA ASN A 330 -2.65 -7.96 -17.05
C ASN A 330 -3.00 -8.20 -18.54
N ASP A 331 -3.80 -9.22 -18.81
CA ASP A 331 -4.31 -9.45 -20.17
C ASP A 331 -5.28 -8.33 -20.56
N PRO A 332 -5.18 -7.75 -21.79
CA PRO A 332 -6.12 -6.73 -22.22
C PRO A 332 -7.57 -7.23 -22.33
N GLY A 333 -7.77 -8.54 -22.55
CA GLY A 333 -9.10 -9.18 -22.60
C GLY A 333 -9.84 -9.14 -21.27
N ILE A 334 -9.15 -8.98 -20.15
CA ILE A 334 -9.80 -8.93 -18.82
C ILE A 334 -10.82 -7.79 -18.69
N LEU A 335 -10.56 -6.63 -19.27
CA LEU A 335 -11.47 -5.49 -19.22
C LEU A 335 -12.78 -5.75 -19.95
N LYS A 336 -12.70 -6.44 -21.10
CA LYS A 336 -13.87 -6.91 -21.85
C LYS A 336 -14.64 -7.96 -21.06
N SER A 337 -13.96 -8.93 -20.48
CA SER A 337 -14.56 -9.97 -19.66
C SER A 337 -15.27 -9.38 -18.43
N ILE A 338 -14.69 -8.36 -17.79
CA ILE A 338 -15.33 -7.62 -16.70
C ILE A 338 -16.60 -6.94 -17.22
N HIS A 339 -16.54 -6.24 -18.35
CA HIS A 339 -17.70 -5.58 -18.92
C HIS A 339 -18.81 -6.57 -19.27
N GLU A 340 -18.51 -7.66 -19.93
CA GLU A 340 -19.48 -8.69 -20.29
C GLU A 340 -20.18 -9.28 -19.07
N LYS A 341 -19.45 -9.42 -17.94
CA LYS A 341 -20.00 -9.97 -16.69
C LYS A 341 -20.76 -8.93 -15.88
N THR A 342 -20.31 -7.69 -15.85
CA THR A 342 -20.81 -6.65 -14.94
C THR A 342 -21.67 -5.59 -15.62
N GLY A 343 -21.61 -5.47 -16.94
CA GLY A 343 -22.23 -4.40 -17.71
C GLY A 343 -21.52 -3.04 -17.57
N VAL A 344 -20.37 -2.99 -16.89
CA VAL A 344 -19.64 -1.77 -16.58
C VAL A 344 -18.28 -1.76 -17.26
N TRP A 345 -17.99 -0.72 -18.06
CA TRP A 345 -16.64 -0.45 -18.53
C TRP A 345 -15.79 0.19 -17.44
N MET A 346 -14.60 -0.33 -17.25
CA MET A 346 -13.65 0.29 -16.33
C MET A 346 -13.20 1.64 -16.86
N SER A 347 -13.08 2.60 -15.97
CA SER A 347 -12.59 3.95 -16.29
C SER A 347 -11.41 4.28 -15.38
N PRO A 348 -10.34 4.88 -15.91
CA PRO A 348 -9.22 5.34 -15.09
C PRO A 348 -9.63 6.39 -14.04
N ASN A 349 -10.77 7.03 -14.22
CA ASN A 349 -11.30 8.07 -13.33
C ASN A 349 -12.61 7.64 -12.66
N ASN A 350 -12.68 6.47 -12.10
CA ASN A 350 -13.90 6.01 -11.44
C ASN A 350 -14.10 6.71 -10.07
N TYR A 351 -14.37 8.02 -10.13
CA TYR A 351 -14.66 8.87 -8.97
C TYR A 351 -16.09 8.71 -8.44
N ASP A 352 -16.95 7.93 -9.11
CA ASP A 352 -18.37 7.81 -8.75
C ASP A 352 -18.65 6.87 -7.57
N GLY A 353 -17.67 6.58 -6.73
CA GLY A 353 -17.84 5.76 -5.52
C GLY A 353 -18.09 4.27 -5.78
N GLN A 354 -18.06 3.84 -7.03
CA GLN A 354 -18.14 2.44 -7.45
C GLN A 354 -16.78 1.98 -7.96
N THR A 355 -15.77 2.02 -7.10
CA THR A 355 -14.45 1.48 -7.45
C THR A 355 -14.54 -0.03 -7.53
N ILE A 356 -14.60 -0.53 -8.75
CA ILE A 356 -14.56 -1.95 -9.07
C ILE A 356 -13.24 -2.58 -8.60
N MET A 357 -12.20 -1.78 -8.41
CA MET A 357 -10.82 -2.21 -8.23
C MET A 357 -10.20 -1.85 -6.88
N GLY A 358 -11.00 -1.57 -5.88
CA GLY A 358 -10.45 -1.13 -4.60
C GLY A 358 -9.75 0.21 -4.73
N MET A 359 -8.51 0.28 -4.25
CA MET A 359 -7.69 1.50 -4.32
C MET A 359 -6.89 1.61 -5.64
N ASP A 360 -6.95 0.61 -6.51
CA ASP A 360 -6.30 0.67 -7.83
C ASP A 360 -7.13 1.57 -8.75
N THR A 361 -6.56 2.66 -9.20
CA THR A 361 -7.25 3.66 -10.04
C THR A 361 -7.14 3.36 -11.53
N MET A 362 -6.09 2.68 -11.96
CA MET A 362 -5.87 2.30 -13.35
C MET A 362 -5.34 0.87 -13.45
N TYR A 363 -6.03 0.03 -14.19
CA TYR A 363 -5.68 -1.36 -14.41
C TYR A 363 -4.87 -1.51 -15.70
N LEU A 364 -3.57 -1.35 -15.62
CA LEU A 364 -2.70 -1.42 -16.80
C LEU A 364 -2.69 -2.83 -17.39
N THR A 365 -2.89 -2.92 -18.70
CA THR A 365 -2.77 -4.15 -19.47
C THR A 365 -1.38 -4.27 -20.11
N ARG A 366 -1.07 -5.42 -20.70
CA ARG A 366 0.20 -5.65 -21.43
C ARG A 366 0.42 -4.70 -22.62
N ASN A 367 -0.65 -4.04 -23.08
CA ASN A 367 -0.59 -3.07 -24.16
C ASN A 367 -0.37 -1.63 -23.66
N ASP A 368 -0.42 -1.43 -22.36
CA ASP A 368 -0.32 -0.10 -21.75
C ASP A 368 1.09 0.17 -21.25
N THR A 369 1.55 1.40 -21.45
CA THR A 369 2.86 1.86 -20.97
C THR A 369 2.77 3.30 -20.50
N ILE A 370 3.52 3.63 -19.45
CA ILE A 370 3.62 4.96 -18.86
C ILE A 370 5.09 5.33 -18.69
N LEU A 371 5.45 6.56 -19.07
CA LEU A 371 6.74 7.15 -18.73
C LEU A 371 6.51 8.22 -17.66
N GLU A 372 7.03 7.99 -16.46
CA GLU A 372 7.06 8.98 -15.38
C GLU A 372 8.42 9.66 -15.32
N CYS A 373 8.43 10.99 -15.26
CA CYS A 373 9.61 11.81 -14.99
C CYS A 373 9.33 12.71 -13.79
N GLY A 374 10.24 12.77 -12.83
CA GLY A 374 10.05 13.61 -11.65
C GLY A 374 11.34 14.21 -11.10
N ILE A 375 11.18 15.35 -10.45
CA ILE A 375 12.24 16.04 -9.70
C ILE A 375 11.67 16.53 -8.38
N LYS A 376 12.28 16.11 -7.28
CA LYS A 376 12.00 16.64 -5.96
C LYS A 376 13.20 17.45 -5.47
N ASN A 377 12.94 18.59 -4.88
CA ASN A 377 13.96 19.49 -4.32
C ASN A 377 13.66 19.67 -2.84
N ASP A 378 14.59 19.30 -1.98
CA ASP A 378 14.51 19.45 -0.52
C ASP A 378 15.53 20.51 -0.09
N TYR A 379 15.05 21.63 0.46
CA TYR A 379 15.87 22.72 0.99
C TYR A 379 15.73 22.83 2.51
N GLN A 380 16.84 22.61 3.23
CA GLN A 380 16.89 22.73 4.69
C GLN A 380 17.06 24.19 5.09
N ILE A 381 15.95 24.85 5.47
CA ILE A 381 15.94 26.27 5.87
C ILE A 381 16.64 26.43 7.23
N TYR A 382 16.17 25.65 8.22
CA TYR A 382 16.73 25.55 9.57
C TYR A 382 16.94 24.07 9.90
N GLU A 383 17.60 23.74 10.99
CA GLU A 383 17.78 22.36 11.43
C GLU A 383 16.46 21.54 11.50
N ASN A 384 15.41 22.22 11.87
CA ASN A 384 14.08 21.63 12.10
C ASN A 384 13.01 22.08 11.08
N LEU A 385 13.37 22.85 10.05
CA LEU A 385 12.44 23.32 9.03
C LEU A 385 12.98 23.03 7.63
N LYS A 386 12.27 22.21 6.88
CA LYS A 386 12.56 21.84 5.50
C LYS A 386 11.46 22.32 4.56
N PHE A 387 11.83 22.88 3.43
CA PHE A 387 10.94 23.12 2.30
C PHE A 387 11.16 22.04 1.25
N SER A 388 10.11 21.47 0.71
CA SER A 388 10.12 20.48 -0.36
C SER A 388 9.28 20.96 -1.53
N LEU A 389 9.81 20.80 -2.75
CA LEU A 389 9.11 21.04 -4.02
C LEU A 389 9.28 19.82 -4.91
N ASP A 390 8.17 19.11 -5.19
CA ASP A 390 8.14 17.95 -6.08
C ASP A 390 7.34 18.27 -7.34
N PHE A 391 7.90 17.94 -8.51
CA PHE A 391 7.25 17.99 -9.79
C PHE A 391 7.33 16.62 -10.45
N SER A 392 6.22 16.15 -10.99
CA SER A 392 6.12 14.91 -11.74
C SER A 392 5.29 15.09 -12.99
N TYR A 393 5.71 14.41 -14.06
CA TYR A 393 4.99 14.34 -15.32
C TYR A 393 4.88 12.87 -15.76
N MET A 394 3.72 12.47 -16.25
CA MET A 394 3.46 11.14 -16.80
C MET A 394 2.93 11.24 -18.23
N ALA A 395 3.67 10.68 -19.16
CA ALA A 395 3.19 10.40 -20.51
C ALA A 395 2.52 9.04 -20.55
N LEU A 396 1.29 8.97 -21.09
CA LEU A 396 0.43 7.79 -21.10
C LEU A 396 0.28 7.25 -22.51
N TRP A 397 0.74 6.01 -22.72
CA TRP A 397 0.53 5.26 -23.98
C TRP A 397 -0.38 4.07 -23.67
N LEU A 398 -1.68 4.29 -23.79
CA LEU A 398 -2.72 3.32 -23.44
C LEU A 398 -3.34 2.71 -24.68
N ASP A 399 -3.77 1.47 -24.56
CA ASP A 399 -4.53 0.76 -25.60
C ASP A 399 -5.93 1.37 -25.73
N LYS A 400 -6.13 2.14 -26.79
CA LYS A 400 -7.39 2.86 -27.08
C LYS A 400 -8.41 2.02 -27.85
N SER A 401 -8.22 0.70 -27.93
CA SER A 401 -9.21 -0.18 -28.53
C SER A 401 -10.50 -0.16 -27.71
N ASP A 402 -11.63 -0.41 -28.39
CA ASP A 402 -12.96 -0.41 -27.77
C ASP A 402 -13.09 -1.45 -26.64
N ASP A 403 -12.32 -2.52 -26.69
CA ASP A 403 -12.32 -3.61 -25.70
C ASP A 403 -11.40 -3.33 -24.49
N VAL A 404 -10.62 -2.25 -24.51
CA VAL A 404 -9.72 -1.86 -23.42
C VAL A 404 -10.11 -0.46 -22.88
N TRP A 405 -9.44 0.60 -23.30
CA TRP A 405 -9.67 1.95 -22.78
C TRP A 405 -10.51 2.84 -23.70
N GLY A 406 -10.84 2.39 -24.94
CA GLY A 406 -11.62 3.16 -25.91
C GLY A 406 -13.04 3.52 -25.44
N GLN A 407 -13.58 2.77 -24.47
CA GLN A 407 -14.89 3.08 -23.82
C GLN A 407 -14.75 3.91 -22.56
N SER A 408 -13.55 4.28 -22.16
CA SER A 408 -13.31 5.09 -20.98
C SER A 408 -13.95 6.45 -21.12
N ARG A 409 -14.64 6.90 -20.06
CA ARG A 409 -15.35 8.17 -20.03
C ARG A 409 -14.80 9.05 -18.92
N ILE A 410 -14.37 10.24 -19.30
CA ILE A 410 -13.99 11.28 -18.34
C ILE A 410 -15.13 12.30 -18.33
N ASN A 411 -15.72 12.58 -17.17
CA ASN A 411 -16.84 13.50 -17.01
C ASN A 411 -18.04 13.19 -17.92
N GLY A 412 -18.35 11.90 -18.12
CA GLY A 412 -19.48 11.48 -18.97
C GLY A 412 -19.26 11.64 -20.46
N ARG A 413 -18.06 12.00 -20.89
CA ARG A 413 -17.69 12.13 -22.31
C ARG A 413 -16.71 11.03 -22.68
N ASN A 414 -16.81 10.52 -23.92
CA ASN A 414 -15.75 9.72 -24.51
C ASN A 414 -14.58 10.66 -24.80
N ASP A 415 -13.66 10.80 -23.87
CA ASP A 415 -12.48 11.65 -24.02
C ASP A 415 -11.23 10.78 -23.88
N ASP A 416 -10.20 11.12 -24.63
CA ASP A 416 -8.92 10.44 -24.54
C ASP A 416 -8.30 10.66 -23.18
N VAL A 417 -7.74 9.60 -22.58
CA VAL A 417 -6.87 9.72 -21.41
C VAL A 417 -5.64 10.52 -21.85
N ARG A 418 -5.35 11.59 -21.12
CA ARG A 418 -4.27 12.53 -21.42
C ARG A 418 -3.13 12.35 -20.45
N ASP A 419 -1.97 12.83 -20.86
CA ASP A 419 -0.80 12.96 -20.00
C ASP A 419 -1.16 13.73 -18.71
N ALA A 420 -0.55 13.32 -17.61
CA ALA A 420 -0.80 13.91 -16.30
C ALA A 420 0.47 14.58 -15.76
N TRP A 421 0.29 15.62 -14.97
CA TRP A 421 1.38 16.23 -14.22
C TRP A 421 0.91 16.64 -12.82
N ASN A 422 1.86 16.70 -11.91
CA ASN A 422 1.62 17.14 -10.55
C ASN A 422 2.76 18.03 -10.07
N ILE A 423 2.43 19.03 -9.25
CA ILE A 423 3.39 19.84 -8.52
C ILE A 423 2.94 19.97 -7.06
N THR A 424 3.84 19.64 -6.15
CA THR A 424 3.59 19.74 -4.72
C THR A 424 4.65 20.57 -4.05
N ALA A 425 4.25 21.52 -3.22
CA ALA A 425 5.12 22.30 -2.37
C ALA A 425 4.70 22.14 -0.91
N GLY A 426 5.65 21.92 -0.02
CA GLY A 426 5.36 21.71 1.40
C GLY A 426 6.48 22.16 2.32
N PHE A 427 6.11 22.43 3.57
CA PHE A 427 7.04 22.67 4.66
C PHE A 427 6.90 21.55 5.69
N THR A 428 8.03 20.99 6.11
CA THR A 428 8.09 20.03 7.21
C THR A 428 8.83 20.68 8.37
N TYR A 429 8.15 20.78 9.49
CA TYR A 429 8.74 21.25 10.75
C TYR A 429 8.80 20.09 11.76
N THR A 430 9.97 19.88 12.34
CA THR A 430 10.19 18.83 13.35
C THR A 430 10.58 19.51 14.67
N PHE A 431 9.98 19.09 15.78
CA PHE A 431 10.22 19.66 17.12
C PHE A 431 10.46 18.56 18.17
#